data_9b01e1c6b0e27015f7e382525de3e812
#
_entry.id   9b01e1c6b0e27015f7e382525de3e812
#
_cell.length_a   1.000
_cell.length_b   1.000
_cell.length_c   1.000
_cell.angle_alpha   90.00
_cell.angle_beta   90.00
_cell.angle_gamma   90.00
#
_symmetry.space_group_name_H-M   'P 1'
#
loop_
_entity.id
_entity.type
_entity.pdbx_description
1 polymer ?
#
loop_
_entity_poly.entity_id
_entity_poly.type
_entity_poly.pdbx_seq_one_letter_code
_entity_poly.pdbx_strand_id
1 'polypeptide(L)'
;MMACSCSLIPSRSQVEIISKPLERTFAQPVMPREIDLKEPYWYVVSDKNIDEFLARVEKEHGQVVFVAMSVPDYELMAYNMQELKRYINELKQVVVYYKKITTSGEKE
;
A
#
# COMPACT_ATOMS: atom_id res chain seq x y z
N MET A 1 -28.40 46.72 -62.82
CA MET A 1 -27.71 46.27 -62.42
C MET A 1 -27.47 46.03 -61.10
N MET A 2 -27.58 45.12 -60.52
CA MET A 2 -27.49 44.92 -59.31
C MET A 2 -26.59 43.92 -58.89
N ALA A 3 -25.67 44.09 -58.27
CA ALA A 3 -24.72 43.15 -57.86
C ALA A 3 -25.18 42.49 -56.59
N CYS A 4 -25.42 41.32 -56.67
CA CYS A 4 -25.75 40.61 -55.48
C CYS A 4 -24.56 40.40 -54.65
N SER A 5 -24.45 41.03 -53.64
CA SER A 5 -23.32 40.85 -52.75
C SER A 5 -23.53 39.79 -51.69
N CYS A 6 -24.51 39.00 -51.87
CA CYS A 6 -24.79 37.95 -50.89
C CYS A 6 -23.71 36.90 -50.75
N SER A 7 -22.89 36.76 -51.80
CA SER A 7 -21.81 35.80 -51.80
C SER A 7 -20.60 36.24 -51.00
N LEU A 8 -20.67 37.48 -50.50
CA LEU A 8 -19.55 37.99 -49.76
C LEU A 8 -19.59 37.66 -48.26
N ILE A 9 -20.65 37.03 -47.83
CA ILE A 9 -20.71 36.63 -46.45
C ILE A 9 -19.91 35.34 -46.34
N PRO A 10 -18.76 35.34 -45.66
CA PRO A 10 -18.02 34.13 -45.51
C PRO A 10 -18.86 33.17 -44.72
N SER A 11 -19.00 31.97 -45.25
CA SER A 11 -19.66 30.92 -44.53
C SER A 11 -18.96 30.79 -43.21
N ARG A 12 -19.73 30.91 -42.16
CA ARG A 12 -19.13 30.77 -40.86
C ARG A 12 -18.45 29.43 -40.78
N SER A 13 -17.15 29.47 -40.59
CA SER A 13 -16.44 28.24 -40.32
C SER A 13 -17.05 27.65 -39.07
N GLN A 14 -17.77 26.57 -39.25
CA GLN A 14 -18.28 25.87 -38.09
C GLN A 14 -17.11 25.32 -37.32
N VAL A 15 -16.98 25.75 -36.12
CA VAL A 15 -15.99 25.17 -35.24
C VAL A 15 -16.51 23.79 -34.90
N GLU A 16 -15.95 22.80 -35.56
CA GLU A 16 -16.29 21.43 -35.18
C GLU A 16 -15.66 21.15 -33.85
N ILE A 17 -16.48 21.05 -32.84
CA ILE A 17 -16.01 20.60 -31.54
C ILE A 17 -15.91 19.09 -31.63
N ILE A 18 -14.73 18.61 -31.96
CA ILE A 18 -14.48 17.18 -31.95
C ILE A 18 -14.24 16.79 -30.51
N SER A 19 -15.27 16.26 -29.90
CA SER A 19 -15.08 15.73 -28.56
C SER A 19 -14.60 14.30 -28.73
N LYS A 20 -13.30 14.16 -28.80
CA LYS A 20 -12.68 12.83 -28.69
C LYS A 20 -12.52 12.53 -27.22
N PRO A 21 -13.02 11.35 -26.78
CA PRO A 21 -12.71 10.95 -25.43
C PRO A 21 -11.19 10.82 -25.29
N LEU A 22 -10.68 11.47 -24.27
CA LEU A 22 -9.27 11.36 -23.96
C LEU A 22 -8.98 9.93 -23.56
N GLU A 23 -8.16 9.26 -24.36
CA GLU A 23 -7.66 7.96 -23.98
C GLU A 23 -6.70 8.16 -22.83
N ARG A 24 -7.19 7.88 -21.64
CA ARG A 24 -6.35 7.89 -20.46
C ARG A 24 -5.82 6.48 -20.28
N THR A 25 -4.58 6.28 -20.69
CA THR A 25 -3.89 5.06 -20.33
C THR A 25 -3.31 5.24 -18.95
N PHE A 26 -3.90 4.56 -17.98
CA PHE A 26 -3.33 4.54 -16.65
C PHE A 26 -2.35 3.39 -16.57
N ALA A 27 -1.08 3.71 -16.39
CA ALA A 27 -0.10 2.71 -16.06
C ALA A 27 -0.37 2.25 -14.63
N GLN A 28 -0.91 1.04 -14.50
CA GLN A 28 -1.16 0.49 -13.18
C GLN A 28 0.06 -0.29 -12.71
N PRO A 29 0.71 0.15 -11.65
CA PRO A 29 1.81 -0.62 -11.10
C PRO A 29 1.31 -1.93 -10.52
N VAL A 30 2.18 -2.92 -10.55
CA VAL A 30 1.88 -4.22 -9.97
C VAL A 30 1.81 -4.06 -8.46
N MET A 31 0.83 -4.73 -7.85
CA MET A 31 0.72 -4.74 -6.39
C MET A 31 1.98 -5.34 -5.76
N PRO A 32 2.44 -4.78 -4.66
CA PRO A 32 3.60 -5.34 -3.99
C PRO A 32 3.30 -6.77 -3.49
N ARG A 33 4.36 -7.57 -3.45
CA ARG A 33 4.23 -8.93 -2.95
C ARG A 33 3.84 -8.90 -1.48
N GLU A 34 3.00 -9.84 -1.08
CA GLU A 34 2.58 -9.95 0.31
C GLU A 34 3.78 -10.19 1.23
N ILE A 35 3.70 -9.60 2.41
CA ILE A 35 4.74 -9.74 3.41
C ILE A 35 4.57 -11.09 4.11
N ASP A 36 5.65 -11.86 4.14
CA ASP A 36 5.70 -13.10 4.91
C ASP A 36 6.42 -12.80 6.22
N LEU A 37 5.65 -12.41 7.23
CA LEU A 37 6.20 -12.08 8.55
C LEU A 37 6.40 -13.36 9.35
N LYS A 38 7.62 -13.55 9.80
CA LYS A 38 7.94 -14.70 10.64
C LYS A 38 7.94 -14.28 12.10
N GLU A 39 7.39 -15.14 12.94
CA GLU A 39 7.35 -14.88 14.37
C GLU A 39 8.61 -15.36 15.04
N PRO A 40 9.30 -14.50 15.80
CA PRO A 40 10.40 -14.97 16.62
C PRO A 40 9.87 -15.71 17.84
N TYR A 41 10.68 -16.59 18.39
CA TYR A 41 10.34 -17.30 19.60
C TYR A 41 10.68 -16.42 20.81
N TRP A 42 9.70 -16.14 21.66
CA TRP A 42 9.87 -15.30 22.82
C TRP A 42 9.91 -16.13 24.10
N TYR A 43 10.87 -15.83 24.94
CA TYR A 43 10.97 -16.45 26.26
C TYR A 43 10.52 -15.45 27.30
N VAL A 44 9.66 -15.88 28.22
CA VAL A 44 9.30 -15.06 29.36
C VAL A 44 10.21 -15.45 30.53
N VAL A 45 11.09 -14.54 30.90
CA VAL A 45 12.09 -14.81 31.92
C VAL A 45 11.73 -14.07 33.19
N SER A 46 11.73 -14.77 34.31
CA SER A 46 11.48 -14.21 35.61
C SER A 46 12.59 -14.66 36.56
N ASP A 47 12.54 -14.17 37.81
CA ASP A 47 13.47 -14.58 38.83
C ASP A 47 13.39 -16.08 39.13
N LYS A 48 12.30 -16.73 38.76
CA LYS A 48 12.10 -18.16 38.96
C LYS A 48 12.75 -19.06 37.92
N ASN A 49 12.96 -18.55 36.72
CA ASN A 49 13.48 -19.35 35.61
C ASN A 49 14.74 -18.78 34.95
N ILE A 50 15.30 -17.73 35.55
CA ILE A 50 16.45 -17.05 34.90
C ILE A 50 17.67 -17.96 34.76
N ASP A 51 17.94 -18.77 35.79
CA ASP A 51 19.12 -19.66 35.75
C ASP A 51 18.99 -20.72 34.70
N GLU A 52 17.82 -21.29 34.57
CA GLU A 52 17.51 -22.25 33.52
C GLU A 52 17.60 -21.63 32.12
N PHE A 53 17.10 -20.41 31.99
CA PHE A 53 17.16 -19.66 30.74
C PHE A 53 18.62 -19.39 30.31
N LEU A 54 19.44 -18.95 31.25
CA LEU A 54 20.85 -18.65 30.95
C LEU A 54 21.60 -19.90 30.52
N ALA A 55 21.35 -21.02 31.18
CA ALA A 55 21.95 -22.31 30.81
C ALA A 55 21.51 -22.74 29.40
N ARG A 56 20.26 -22.51 29.06
CA ARG A 56 19.72 -22.85 27.76
C ARG A 56 20.33 -22.01 26.65
N VAL A 57 20.48 -20.70 26.87
CA VAL A 57 21.09 -19.78 25.89
C VAL A 57 22.54 -20.18 25.66
N GLU A 58 23.28 -20.49 26.72
CA GLU A 58 24.66 -20.92 26.62
C GLU A 58 24.78 -22.22 25.80
N LYS A 59 23.86 -23.15 26.04
CA LYS A 59 23.86 -24.41 25.32
C LYS A 59 23.55 -24.24 23.83
N GLU A 60 22.60 -23.37 23.51
CA GLU A 60 22.15 -23.17 22.12
C GLU A 60 23.12 -22.29 21.31
N HIS A 61 23.76 -21.32 21.95
CA HIS A 61 24.55 -20.33 21.22
C HIS A 61 26.04 -20.32 21.62
N GLY A 62 26.43 -21.12 22.58
CA GLY A 62 27.82 -21.17 23.03
C GLY A 62 28.26 -20.03 23.93
N GLN A 63 27.41 -19.05 24.13
CA GLN A 63 27.68 -17.89 25.01
C GLN A 63 26.36 -17.33 25.51
N VAL A 64 26.42 -16.61 26.63
CA VAL A 64 25.23 -15.99 27.20
C VAL A 64 25.07 -14.59 26.62
N VAL A 65 24.42 -14.52 25.45
CA VAL A 65 24.11 -13.24 24.78
C VAL A 65 22.66 -13.29 24.31
N PHE A 66 21.88 -12.29 24.69
CA PHE A 66 20.52 -12.19 24.25
C PHE A 66 20.05 -10.73 24.33
N VAL A 67 18.99 -10.42 23.59
CA VAL A 67 18.34 -9.11 23.65
C VAL A 67 17.07 -9.27 24.47
N ALA A 68 16.85 -8.38 25.39
CA ALA A 68 15.71 -8.46 26.31
C ALA A 68 14.95 -7.14 26.32
N MET A 69 13.67 -7.24 26.66
CA MET A 69 12.84 -6.08 26.89
C MET A 69 11.89 -6.39 28.06
N SER A 70 11.36 -5.35 28.67
CA SER A 70 10.37 -5.53 29.73
C SER A 70 9.05 -6.00 29.13
N VAL A 71 8.19 -6.57 29.98
CA VAL A 71 6.86 -7.00 29.54
C VAL A 71 6.04 -5.83 28.98
N PRO A 72 5.99 -4.64 29.62
CA PRO A 72 5.29 -3.50 29.05
C PRO A 72 5.84 -3.08 27.68
N ASP A 73 7.15 -3.14 27.48
CA ASP A 73 7.74 -2.80 26.20
C ASP A 73 7.40 -3.84 25.14
N TYR A 74 7.34 -5.10 25.51
CA TYR A 74 6.88 -6.14 24.60
C TYR A 74 5.44 -5.92 24.16
N GLU A 75 4.57 -5.58 25.11
CA GLU A 75 3.17 -5.28 24.80
C GLU A 75 3.05 -4.08 23.87
N LEU A 76 3.85 -3.06 24.09
CA LEU A 76 3.88 -1.88 23.22
C LEU A 76 4.35 -2.23 21.81
N MET A 77 5.40 -3.05 21.72
CA MET A 77 5.89 -3.52 20.43
C MET A 77 4.83 -4.32 19.67
N ALA A 78 4.13 -5.21 20.39
CA ALA A 78 3.06 -6.01 19.80
C ALA A 78 1.90 -5.13 19.32
N TYR A 79 1.55 -4.12 20.10
CA TYR A 79 0.53 -3.14 19.72
C TYR A 79 0.94 -2.39 18.46
N ASN A 80 2.18 -1.92 18.43
CA ASN A 80 2.69 -1.20 17.25
C ASN A 80 2.65 -2.08 16.00
N MET A 81 2.98 -3.36 16.13
CA MET A 81 2.93 -4.29 15.02
C MET A 81 1.50 -4.45 14.50
N GLN A 82 0.53 -4.55 15.38
CA GLN A 82 -0.87 -4.65 14.99
C GLN A 82 -1.35 -3.36 14.32
N GLU A 83 -0.91 -2.21 14.79
CA GLU A 83 -1.24 -0.93 14.18
C GLU A 83 -0.66 -0.83 12.76
N LEU A 84 0.57 -1.30 12.57
CA LEU A 84 1.17 -1.34 11.24
C LEU A 84 0.39 -2.26 10.31
N LYS A 85 0.00 -3.44 10.79
CA LYS A 85 -0.80 -4.38 10.00
C LYS A 85 -2.15 -3.77 9.61
N ARG A 86 -2.81 -3.09 10.54
CA ARG A 86 -4.07 -2.40 10.29
C ARG A 86 -3.91 -1.34 9.20
N TYR A 87 -2.89 -0.50 9.35
CA TYR A 87 -2.63 0.59 8.41
C TYR A 87 -2.33 0.04 7.00
N ILE A 88 -1.49 -0.98 6.91
CA ILE A 88 -1.16 -1.62 5.64
C ILE A 88 -2.42 -2.21 4.99
N ASN A 89 -3.26 -2.86 5.79
CA ASN A 89 -4.50 -3.46 5.28
C ASN A 89 -5.46 -2.40 4.77
N GLU A 90 -5.60 -1.30 5.48
CA GLU A 90 -6.45 -0.19 5.04
C GLU A 90 -5.92 0.45 3.77
N LEU A 91 -4.60 0.67 3.68
CA LEU A 91 -3.98 1.16 2.45
C LEU A 91 -4.21 0.21 1.29
N LYS A 92 -4.09 -1.09 1.53
CA LYS A 92 -4.34 -2.11 0.51
C LYS A 92 -5.78 -2.01 -0.01
N GLN A 93 -6.73 -1.82 0.89
CA GLN A 93 -8.13 -1.67 0.51
C GLN A 93 -8.36 -0.43 -0.36
N VAL A 94 -7.70 0.68 -0.03
CA VAL A 94 -7.78 1.90 -0.82
C VAL A 94 -7.21 1.68 -2.23
N VAL A 95 -6.05 1.02 -2.32
CA VAL A 95 -5.42 0.73 -3.60
C VAL A 95 -6.31 -0.18 -4.45
N VAL A 96 -6.87 -1.23 -3.85
CA VAL A 96 -7.78 -2.15 -4.54
C VAL A 96 -9.01 -1.41 -5.05
N TYR A 97 -9.55 -0.50 -4.27
CA TYR A 97 -10.70 0.31 -4.65
C TYR A 97 -10.39 1.14 -5.91
N TYR A 98 -9.30 1.88 -5.90
CA TYR A 98 -8.93 2.71 -7.04
C TYR A 98 -8.55 1.87 -8.27
N LYS A 99 -7.90 0.74 -8.05
CA LYS A 99 -7.58 -0.18 -9.15
C LYS A 99 -8.84 -0.71 -9.81
N LYS A 100 -9.84 -1.04 -9.02
CA LYS A 100 -11.12 -1.55 -9.52
C LYS A 100 -11.87 -0.49 -10.33
N ILE A 101 -11.88 0.75 -9.85
CA ILE A 101 -12.55 1.85 -10.55
C ILE A 101 -11.87 2.13 -11.88
N THR A 102 -10.54 2.18 -11.90
CA THR A 102 -9.78 2.49 -13.12
C THR A 102 -9.89 1.37 -14.15
N THR A 103 -9.96 0.10 -13.72
CA THR A 103 -10.14 -1.00 -14.64
C THR A 103 -11.57 -1.08 -15.18
N SER A 104 -12.58 -0.76 -14.39
CA SER A 104 -13.96 -0.77 -14.89
C SER A 104 -14.21 0.36 -15.87
N GLY A 105 -13.46 1.46 -15.78
CA GLY A 105 -13.53 2.54 -16.76
C GLY A 105 -12.94 2.18 -18.10
N GLU A 106 -12.07 1.19 -18.17
CA GLU A 106 -11.47 0.75 -19.43
C GLU A 106 -12.37 -0.16 -20.25
N LYS A 107 -13.39 -0.74 -19.65
CA LYS A 107 -14.27 -1.69 -20.32
C LYS A 107 -15.40 -1.04 -21.10
N GLU A 108 -15.54 0.24 -20.99
CA GLU A 108 -16.50 1.00 -21.78
C GLU A 108 -15.81 1.68 -22.96
#